data_28dcc7801acf23ce902294b2cfc12dc3
#
_entry.id   28dcc7801acf23ce902294b2cfc12dc3
#
_cell.length_a   1.000
_cell.length_b   1.000
_cell.length_c   1.000
_cell.angle_alpha   90.00
_cell.angle_beta   90.00
_cell.angle_gamma   90.00
#
_symmetry.space_group_name_H-M   'P 1'
#
loop_
_entity.id
_entity.type
_entity.pdbx_description
1 polymer ?
#
loop_
_entity_poly.entity_id
_entity_poly.type
_entity_poly.pdbx_seq_one_letter_code
_entity_poly.pdbx_strand_id
1 'polypeptide(L)'
;MADSREAPPRGPAIAVRQRLCIVLPTSDAFDSRSQRIAGSMVERGHDVTIIARRAPGLADDEMTPEGWRIVRVPVSAVDGLPVPRIVRTAIANRRNRAAERSNAADARTGASRQGSWRGAPRRAIRSVWRMVAIGLTVRSQISQARLVAPNADIYHGMAYMGIPVARALSRRQGANPVIYDARDIYVDAHNLARLPRPARALLGRIERRWARTANRVVTVNQGYAEVMAARWGMGLPLVVMNCSDARRGPRDRRFHDRLGLSAETPVVLYHGGLSPERGIEQLIAAMAQLPRCVLVLMGYGALESRLPAMIAEHGLADRVRLLPPVPPGELLDWVAAADLAAMPIQASTLNHRLTTPNKLFEAMAAGVPVVASDLPGMSRIIEETGCGVTCDPADPSSIAAAIRRIVDDLTAAERMSAAGLAAASGTYSWTGQVEKLAAEYTSLTGSPW
;
A
#
# COMPACT_ATOMS: atom_id res chain seq x y z
N MET A 1 40.19 -51.35 22.81
CA MET A 1 40.34 -49.91 22.96
C MET A 1 40.11 -49.29 21.58
N ALA A 2 38.91 -48.85 21.31
CA ALA A 2 38.56 -48.22 20.04
C ALA A 2 38.63 -46.69 20.25
N ASP A 3 39.48 -46.08 19.46
CA ASP A 3 39.77 -44.64 19.45
C ASP A 3 38.61 -43.89 18.78
N SER A 4 37.73 -43.29 19.59
CA SER A 4 36.62 -42.41 19.10
C SER A 4 37.18 -41.02 18.87
N ARG A 5 37.66 -40.75 17.66
CA ARG A 5 37.96 -39.37 17.22
C ARG A 5 36.68 -38.62 16.97
N GLU A 6 36.28 -37.77 17.91
CA GLU A 6 35.26 -36.75 17.68
C GLU A 6 35.68 -35.83 16.53
N ALA A 7 34.79 -35.67 15.56
CA ALA A 7 34.96 -34.69 14.48
C ALA A 7 34.93 -33.28 15.08
N PRO A 8 35.79 -32.34 14.63
CA PRO A 8 35.79 -30.97 15.15
C PRO A 8 34.45 -30.29 14.89
N PRO A 9 33.99 -29.38 15.78
CA PRO A 9 32.75 -28.65 15.61
C PRO A 9 32.82 -27.85 14.31
N ARG A 10 31.84 -28.03 13.47
CA ARG A 10 31.67 -27.21 12.24
C ARG A 10 31.57 -25.75 12.70
N GLY A 11 32.51 -24.91 12.31
CA GLY A 11 32.47 -23.47 12.52
C GLY A 11 31.15 -22.88 11.95
N PRO A 12 30.74 -21.69 12.43
CA PRO A 12 29.52 -21.08 11.98
C PRO A 12 29.52 -21.02 10.43
N ALA A 13 28.48 -21.61 9.81
CA ALA A 13 28.32 -21.59 8.38
C ALA A 13 28.33 -20.12 7.93
N ILE A 14 29.29 -19.74 7.08
CA ILE A 14 29.31 -18.40 6.48
C ILE A 14 27.96 -18.24 5.75
N ALA A 15 27.11 -17.36 6.26
CA ALA A 15 25.80 -17.11 5.66
C ALA A 15 26.03 -16.66 4.20
N VAL A 16 25.57 -17.46 3.25
CA VAL A 16 25.74 -17.17 1.82
C VAL A 16 24.90 -15.94 1.51
N ARG A 17 25.56 -14.84 1.14
CA ARG A 17 24.92 -13.59 0.78
C ARG A 17 24.12 -13.79 -0.52
N GLN A 18 22.79 -13.63 -0.43
CA GLN A 18 21.86 -13.77 -1.55
C GLN A 18 21.51 -12.41 -2.15
N ARG A 19 21.02 -12.38 -3.38
CA ARG A 19 20.68 -11.15 -4.12
C ARG A 19 19.20 -11.14 -4.46
N LEU A 20 18.49 -10.13 -3.95
CA LEU A 20 17.06 -9.89 -4.23
C LEU A 20 16.88 -8.72 -5.20
N CYS A 21 16.14 -8.92 -6.27
CA CYS A 21 15.70 -7.84 -7.16
C CYS A 21 14.20 -7.64 -7.03
N ILE A 22 13.78 -6.53 -6.42
CA ILE A 22 12.37 -6.12 -6.32
C ILE A 22 12.04 -5.24 -7.52
N VAL A 23 10.92 -5.52 -8.19
CA VAL A 23 10.47 -4.76 -9.36
C VAL A 23 9.17 -4.04 -9.06
N LEU A 24 9.20 -2.71 -9.04
CA LEU A 24 8.05 -1.85 -8.82
C LEU A 24 7.49 -1.29 -10.14
N PRO A 25 6.17 -1.28 -10.34
CA PRO A 25 5.54 -0.61 -11.48
C PRO A 25 5.37 0.90 -11.28
N THR A 26 5.70 1.42 -10.09
CA THR A 26 5.60 2.83 -9.67
C THR A 26 6.97 3.36 -9.25
N SER A 27 7.04 4.62 -8.82
CA SER A 27 8.19 5.11 -8.04
C SER A 27 8.15 4.47 -6.65
N ASP A 28 9.30 4.35 -6.02
CA ASP A 28 9.49 3.76 -4.68
C ASP A 28 9.16 4.72 -3.53
N ALA A 29 9.03 6.02 -3.81
CA ALA A 29 8.96 7.09 -2.81
C ALA A 29 7.93 6.86 -1.68
N PHE A 30 6.83 6.14 -1.97
CA PHE A 30 5.76 5.87 -1.01
C PHE A 30 5.36 4.39 -0.97
N ASP A 31 6.25 3.49 -1.38
CA ASP A 31 6.00 2.05 -1.35
C ASP A 31 6.55 1.41 -0.07
N SER A 32 5.82 1.55 1.03
CA SER A 32 6.24 1.06 2.35
C SER A 32 6.50 -0.45 2.38
N ARG A 33 5.80 -1.26 1.56
CA ARG A 33 5.97 -2.71 1.55
C ARG A 33 7.30 -3.12 0.93
N SER A 34 7.66 -2.55 -0.22
CA SER A 34 8.95 -2.87 -0.85
C SER A 34 10.12 -2.40 -0.01
N GLN A 35 10.01 -1.24 0.64
CA GLN A 35 11.03 -0.72 1.56
C GLN A 35 11.19 -1.61 2.79
N ARG A 36 10.09 -2.08 3.42
CA ARG A 36 10.13 -3.02 4.55
C ARG A 36 10.77 -4.35 4.15
N ILE A 37 10.40 -4.92 3.00
CA ILE A 37 11.02 -6.15 2.49
C ILE A 37 12.52 -5.93 2.26
N ALA A 38 12.89 -4.83 1.59
CA ALA A 38 14.28 -4.52 1.31
C ALA A 38 15.11 -4.37 2.59
N GLY A 39 14.64 -3.56 3.54
CA GLY A 39 15.30 -3.36 4.83
C GLY A 39 15.51 -4.66 5.58
N SER A 40 14.46 -5.47 5.71
CA SER A 40 14.55 -6.75 6.41
C SER A 40 15.51 -7.75 5.75
N MET A 41 15.63 -7.74 4.42
CA MET A 41 16.61 -8.61 3.75
C MET A 41 18.04 -8.07 3.87
N VAL A 42 18.23 -6.75 3.89
CA VAL A 42 19.54 -6.12 4.17
C VAL A 42 19.99 -6.39 5.60
N GLU A 43 19.10 -6.26 6.58
CA GLU A 43 19.38 -6.60 7.99
C GLU A 43 19.82 -8.06 8.18
N ARG A 44 19.37 -8.97 7.30
CA ARG A 44 19.77 -10.38 7.24
C ARG A 44 21.08 -10.60 6.46
N GLY A 45 21.71 -9.55 5.95
CA GLY A 45 22.99 -9.60 5.24
C GLY A 45 22.89 -9.86 3.75
N HIS A 46 21.70 -9.72 3.13
CA HIS A 46 21.49 -9.93 1.71
C HIS A 46 21.61 -8.65 0.89
N ASP A 47 21.95 -8.77 -0.41
CA ASP A 47 21.98 -7.66 -1.35
C ASP A 47 20.60 -7.41 -1.94
N VAL A 48 20.09 -6.19 -1.80
CA VAL A 48 18.79 -5.83 -2.35
C VAL A 48 18.90 -4.70 -3.36
N THR A 49 18.29 -4.88 -4.51
CA THR A 49 18.10 -3.83 -5.52
C THR A 49 16.63 -3.67 -5.86
N ILE A 50 16.13 -2.45 -5.79
CA ILE A 50 14.77 -2.09 -6.22
C ILE A 50 14.85 -1.45 -7.60
N ILE A 51 14.17 -2.04 -8.59
CA ILE A 51 13.95 -1.42 -9.91
C ILE A 51 12.62 -0.71 -9.89
N ALA A 52 12.63 0.62 -9.93
CA ALA A 52 11.44 1.45 -9.84
C ALA A 52 11.27 2.33 -11.10
N ARG A 53 10.17 3.06 -11.19
CA ARG A 53 9.96 4.07 -12.22
C ARG A 53 10.57 5.41 -11.81
N ARG A 54 11.20 6.09 -12.77
CA ARG A 54 11.67 7.47 -12.58
C ARG A 54 10.54 8.40 -12.19
N ALA A 55 10.79 9.25 -11.20
CA ALA A 55 9.89 10.32 -10.79
C ALA A 55 10.66 11.64 -10.62
N PRO A 56 10.00 12.79 -10.83
CA PRO A 56 10.62 14.09 -10.63
C PRO A 56 11.17 14.26 -9.20
N GLY A 57 12.37 14.84 -9.08
CA GLY A 57 12.99 15.10 -7.77
C GLY A 57 13.69 13.90 -7.12
N LEU A 58 13.66 12.71 -7.73
CA LEU A 58 14.36 11.53 -7.23
C LEU A 58 15.57 11.21 -8.11
N ALA A 59 16.66 10.76 -7.50
CA ALA A 59 17.85 10.29 -8.23
C ALA A 59 17.55 9.04 -9.06
N ASP A 60 18.24 8.87 -10.19
CA ASP A 60 18.03 7.69 -11.04
C ASP A 60 18.65 6.42 -10.45
N ASP A 61 19.73 6.57 -9.70
CA ASP A 61 20.47 5.48 -9.05
C ASP A 61 20.97 5.99 -7.70
N GLU A 62 20.63 5.31 -6.63
CA GLU A 62 21.07 5.68 -5.29
C GLU A 62 21.20 4.46 -4.39
N MET A 63 22.08 4.56 -3.40
CA MET A 63 22.15 3.66 -2.26
C MET A 63 21.42 4.33 -1.11
N THR A 64 20.44 3.67 -0.53
CA THR A 64 19.73 4.21 0.64
C THR A 64 20.62 4.17 1.88
N PRO A 65 20.37 5.03 2.88
CA PRO A 65 21.10 4.98 4.14
C PRO A 65 21.01 3.62 4.84
N GLU A 66 19.90 2.91 4.64
CA GLU A 66 19.64 1.59 5.22
C GLU A 66 20.31 0.44 4.44
N GLY A 67 20.93 0.70 3.28
CA GLY A 67 21.83 -0.22 2.60
C GLY A 67 21.26 -1.00 1.41
N TRP A 68 20.11 -0.64 0.84
CA TRP A 68 19.68 -1.18 -0.45
C TRP A 68 19.83 -0.18 -1.57
N ARG A 69 20.01 -0.70 -2.80
CA ARG A 69 20.13 0.11 -4.01
C ARG A 69 18.77 0.33 -4.66
N ILE A 70 18.51 1.55 -5.14
CA ILE A 70 17.33 1.88 -5.93
C ILE A 70 17.80 2.36 -7.32
N VAL A 71 17.30 1.70 -8.36
CA VAL A 71 17.56 2.09 -9.75
C VAL A 71 16.23 2.46 -10.42
N ARG A 72 16.09 3.73 -10.78
CA ARG A 72 14.86 4.27 -11.37
C ARG A 72 15.00 4.37 -12.89
N VAL A 73 14.14 3.66 -13.60
CA VAL A 73 14.17 3.62 -15.06
C VAL A 73 13.09 4.51 -15.67
N PRO A 74 13.40 5.18 -16.80
CA PRO A 74 12.40 5.94 -17.55
C PRO A 74 11.39 4.97 -18.15
N VAL A 75 10.11 5.17 -17.85
CA VAL A 75 9.03 4.32 -18.36
C VAL A 75 7.96 5.18 -19.01
N SER A 76 7.70 4.94 -20.29
CA SER A 76 6.70 5.67 -21.07
C SER A 76 5.89 4.72 -21.95
N ALA A 77 4.58 4.90 -21.99
CA ALA A 77 3.74 4.18 -22.95
C ALA A 77 4.06 4.55 -24.41
N VAL A 78 4.75 5.67 -24.63
CA VAL A 78 5.12 6.18 -25.97
C VAL A 78 6.45 5.63 -26.45
N ASP A 79 7.38 5.32 -25.53
CA ASP A 79 8.72 4.79 -25.88
C ASP A 79 8.66 3.36 -26.45
N GLY A 80 7.58 2.64 -26.22
CA GLY A 80 7.30 1.34 -26.83
C GLY A 80 6.74 1.39 -28.26
N LEU A 81 6.43 2.58 -28.79
CA LEU A 81 5.93 2.76 -30.15
C LEU A 81 7.06 3.02 -31.15
N PRO A 82 7.02 2.44 -32.35
CA PRO A 82 7.98 2.75 -33.43
C PRO A 82 7.62 4.11 -34.07
N VAL A 83 7.64 5.19 -33.29
CA VAL A 83 7.36 6.54 -33.77
C VAL A 83 8.60 7.42 -33.74
N PRO A 84 8.78 8.36 -34.72
CA PRO A 84 9.90 9.29 -34.75
C PRO A 84 10.00 10.10 -33.44
N ARG A 85 11.25 10.45 -33.08
CA ARG A 85 11.55 11.20 -31.82
C ARG A 85 10.74 12.49 -31.68
N ILE A 86 10.52 13.20 -32.79
CA ILE A 86 9.75 14.46 -32.84
C ILE A 86 8.28 14.24 -32.43
N VAL A 87 7.66 13.14 -32.84
CA VAL A 87 6.28 12.79 -32.47
C VAL A 87 6.20 12.41 -30.99
N ARG A 88 7.21 11.73 -30.45
CA ARG A 88 7.30 11.41 -29.01
C ARG A 88 7.34 12.67 -28.16
N THR A 89 8.17 13.63 -28.53
CA THR A 89 8.28 14.92 -27.80
C THR A 89 6.99 15.72 -27.88
N ALA A 90 6.32 15.74 -29.03
CA ALA A 90 5.02 16.42 -29.19
C ALA A 90 3.91 15.79 -28.33
N ILE A 91 3.86 14.45 -28.25
CA ILE A 91 2.89 13.72 -27.39
C ILE A 91 3.19 13.97 -25.90
N ALA A 92 4.46 13.95 -25.48
CA ALA A 92 4.89 14.22 -24.11
C ALA A 92 4.50 15.65 -23.69
N ASN A 93 4.78 16.65 -24.53
CA ASN A 93 4.46 18.04 -24.27
C ASN A 93 2.93 18.29 -24.22
N ARG A 94 2.18 17.62 -25.09
CA ARG A 94 0.70 17.71 -25.08
C ARG A 94 0.10 17.08 -23.82
N ARG A 95 0.73 16.04 -23.28
CA ARG A 95 0.32 15.36 -22.06
C ARG A 95 0.63 16.19 -20.81
N ASN A 96 1.79 16.84 -20.75
CA ASN A 96 2.15 17.75 -19.65
C ASN A 96 1.19 18.96 -19.62
N ARG A 97 0.91 19.58 -20.78
CA ARG A 97 -0.09 20.66 -20.89
C ARG A 97 -1.52 20.20 -20.57
N ALA A 98 -1.87 18.94 -20.84
CA ALA A 98 -3.17 18.37 -20.48
C ALA A 98 -3.29 18.08 -18.99
N ALA A 99 -2.21 17.65 -18.34
CA ALA A 99 -2.12 17.47 -16.88
C ALA A 99 -2.22 18.83 -16.15
N GLU A 100 -1.50 19.84 -16.63
CA GLU A 100 -1.60 21.22 -16.12
C GLU A 100 -3.01 21.82 -16.27
N ARG A 101 -3.68 21.56 -17.41
CA ARG A 101 -5.06 21.98 -17.65
C ARG A 101 -6.10 21.20 -16.85
N SER A 102 -5.84 19.90 -16.57
CA SER A 102 -6.71 19.07 -15.71
C SER A 102 -6.66 19.56 -14.28
N ASN A 103 -5.47 19.83 -13.75
CA ASN A 103 -5.31 20.40 -12.41
C ASN A 103 -5.95 21.80 -12.27
N ALA A 104 -5.96 22.58 -13.35
CA ALA A 104 -6.62 23.90 -13.40
C ALA A 104 -8.14 23.83 -13.63
N ALA A 105 -8.64 22.76 -14.28
CA ALA A 105 -10.07 22.58 -14.58
C ALA A 105 -10.82 21.88 -13.44
N ASP A 106 -10.18 20.95 -12.71
CA ASP A 106 -10.75 20.31 -11.54
C ASP A 106 -10.94 21.29 -10.36
N ALA A 107 -10.22 22.42 -10.38
CA ALA A 107 -10.43 23.52 -9.47
C ALA A 107 -11.69 24.40 -9.77
N ARG A 108 -12.34 24.20 -10.91
CA ARG A 108 -13.43 25.09 -11.38
C ARG A 108 -14.79 24.45 -11.59
N THR A 109 -14.99 23.15 -11.54
CA THR A 109 -16.29 22.52 -11.81
C THR A 109 -16.63 21.37 -10.87
N GLY A 110 -17.27 21.71 -9.77
CA GLY A 110 -18.08 20.81 -8.96
C GLY A 110 -19.45 20.53 -9.60
N ALA A 111 -19.50 19.79 -10.71
CA ALA A 111 -20.76 19.38 -11.30
C ALA A 111 -20.75 17.89 -11.61
N SER A 112 -21.61 17.16 -10.90
CA SER A 112 -21.96 15.77 -11.19
C SER A 112 -22.60 15.66 -12.58
N ARG A 113 -21.86 15.13 -13.56
CA ARG A 113 -22.44 14.79 -14.86
C ARG A 113 -23.08 13.41 -14.78
N GLN A 114 -24.38 13.38 -14.57
CA GLN A 114 -25.23 12.23 -14.89
C GLN A 114 -25.11 11.89 -16.38
N GLY A 115 -24.87 10.60 -16.65
CA GLY A 115 -24.47 10.13 -17.97
C GLY A 115 -25.55 10.18 -19.04
N SER A 116 -25.26 10.84 -20.14
CA SER A 116 -26.03 10.71 -21.40
C SER A 116 -25.51 9.50 -22.21
N TRP A 117 -26.42 8.79 -22.86
CA TRP A 117 -26.19 7.61 -23.70
C TRP A 117 -25.24 7.84 -24.89
N ARG A 118 -24.96 9.08 -25.25
CA ARG A 118 -24.04 9.46 -26.33
C ARG A 118 -22.55 9.22 -26.06
N GLY A 119 -22.17 8.71 -24.87
CA GLY A 119 -20.78 8.49 -24.46
C GLY A 119 -20.25 7.05 -24.60
N ALA A 120 -21.08 6.07 -24.99
CA ALA A 120 -20.70 4.65 -25.02
C ALA A 120 -19.51 4.34 -25.96
N PRO A 121 -19.45 4.79 -27.22
CA PRO A 121 -18.33 4.49 -28.10
C PRO A 121 -17.03 5.14 -27.62
N ARG A 122 -17.09 6.35 -27.06
CA ARG A 122 -15.91 7.03 -26.49
C ARG A 122 -15.36 6.32 -25.25
N ARG A 123 -16.22 5.70 -24.43
CA ARG A 123 -15.80 4.90 -23.27
C ARG A 123 -15.09 3.61 -23.70
N ALA A 124 -15.62 2.92 -24.73
CA ALA A 124 -14.98 1.71 -25.28
C ALA A 124 -13.61 2.02 -25.86
N ILE A 125 -13.49 3.05 -26.71
CA ILE A 125 -12.22 3.50 -27.28
C ILE A 125 -11.21 3.86 -26.17
N ARG A 126 -11.63 4.60 -25.15
CA ARG A 126 -10.78 4.98 -24.01
C ARG A 126 -10.29 3.74 -23.24
N SER A 127 -11.12 2.71 -23.11
CA SER A 127 -10.74 1.45 -22.44
C SER A 127 -9.72 0.65 -23.24
N VAL A 128 -9.87 0.58 -24.57
CA VAL A 128 -8.90 -0.06 -25.48
C VAL A 128 -7.55 0.67 -25.40
N TRP A 129 -7.55 1.99 -25.52
CA TRP A 129 -6.33 2.79 -25.38
C TRP A 129 -5.63 2.59 -24.03
N ARG A 130 -6.42 2.44 -22.97
CA ARG A 130 -5.87 2.17 -21.64
C ARG A 130 -5.19 0.79 -21.57
N MET A 131 -5.79 -0.25 -22.16
CA MET A 131 -5.19 -1.58 -22.26
C MET A 131 -3.89 -1.57 -23.06
N VAL A 132 -3.89 -0.90 -24.21
CA VAL A 132 -2.70 -0.72 -25.04
C VAL A 132 -1.62 0.04 -24.26
N ALA A 133 -1.97 1.12 -23.57
CA ALA A 133 -1.03 1.90 -22.76
C ALA A 133 -0.40 1.06 -21.61
N ILE A 134 -1.16 0.19 -20.96
CA ILE A 134 -0.63 -0.75 -19.96
C ILE A 134 0.41 -1.67 -20.61
N GLY A 135 0.09 -2.28 -21.73
CA GLY A 135 1.00 -3.18 -22.45
C GLY A 135 2.30 -2.48 -22.89
N LEU A 136 2.18 -1.26 -23.44
CA LEU A 136 3.33 -0.45 -23.86
C LEU A 136 4.19 -0.01 -22.64
N THR A 137 3.56 0.36 -21.54
CA THR A 137 4.25 0.71 -20.29
C THR A 137 5.07 -0.46 -19.76
N VAL A 138 4.47 -1.66 -19.71
CA VAL A 138 5.16 -2.90 -19.29
C VAL A 138 6.33 -3.20 -20.23
N ARG A 139 6.12 -3.12 -21.54
CA ARG A 139 7.18 -3.33 -22.55
C ARG A 139 8.33 -2.35 -22.39
N SER A 140 8.02 -1.06 -22.20
CA SER A 140 9.02 -0.02 -21.94
C SER A 140 9.83 -0.33 -20.67
N GLN A 141 9.15 -0.67 -19.58
CA GLN A 141 9.82 -1.02 -18.33
C GLN A 141 10.70 -2.26 -18.47
N ILE A 142 10.27 -3.31 -19.16
CA ILE A 142 11.10 -4.49 -19.46
C ILE A 142 12.36 -4.09 -20.21
N SER A 143 12.22 -3.27 -21.26
CA SER A 143 13.36 -2.84 -22.08
C SER A 143 14.38 -2.05 -21.25
N GLN A 144 13.93 -1.10 -20.44
CA GLN A 144 14.80 -0.27 -19.62
C GLN A 144 15.40 -1.05 -18.45
N ALA A 145 14.61 -1.85 -17.75
CA ALA A 145 15.08 -2.66 -16.62
C ALA A 145 16.17 -3.65 -17.04
N ARG A 146 16.08 -4.22 -18.24
CA ARG A 146 17.12 -5.13 -18.79
C ARG A 146 18.50 -4.50 -18.94
N LEU A 147 18.59 -3.19 -19.04
CA LEU A 147 19.86 -2.48 -19.19
C LEU A 147 20.60 -2.30 -17.86
N VAL A 148 19.85 -2.27 -16.74
CA VAL A 148 20.36 -1.84 -15.43
C VAL A 148 20.17 -2.86 -14.31
N ALA A 149 19.27 -3.83 -14.49
CA ALA A 149 18.96 -4.80 -13.43
C ALA A 149 20.18 -5.72 -13.18
N PRO A 150 20.57 -5.91 -11.91
CA PRO A 150 21.61 -6.85 -11.54
C PRO A 150 21.14 -8.30 -11.71
N ASN A 151 22.12 -9.22 -11.69
CA ASN A 151 21.80 -10.63 -11.49
C ASN A 151 21.27 -10.82 -10.08
N ALA A 152 20.18 -11.54 -9.94
CA ALA A 152 19.54 -11.79 -8.65
C ALA A 152 19.18 -13.28 -8.51
N ASP A 153 19.20 -13.75 -7.28
CA ASP A 153 18.86 -15.14 -6.96
C ASP A 153 17.33 -15.29 -6.85
N ILE A 154 16.62 -14.17 -6.55
CA ILE A 154 15.16 -14.05 -6.63
C ILE A 154 14.76 -12.73 -7.31
N TYR A 155 13.73 -12.79 -8.16
CA TYR A 155 13.04 -11.64 -8.74
C TYR A 155 11.65 -11.49 -8.13
N HIS A 156 11.41 -10.43 -7.39
CA HIS A 156 10.15 -10.16 -6.71
C HIS A 156 9.36 -9.07 -7.43
N GLY A 157 8.36 -9.47 -8.21
CA GLY A 157 7.52 -8.56 -8.99
C GLY A 157 6.34 -8.04 -8.18
N MET A 158 6.35 -6.75 -7.87
CA MET A 158 5.30 -6.07 -7.13
C MET A 158 4.15 -5.67 -8.06
N ALA A 159 2.94 -5.96 -7.66
CA ALA A 159 1.73 -5.69 -8.42
C ALA A 159 1.68 -6.36 -9.82
N TYR A 160 0.50 -6.31 -10.47
CA TYR A 160 0.27 -7.00 -11.74
C TYR A 160 1.18 -6.52 -12.90
N MET A 161 1.71 -5.30 -12.83
CA MET A 161 2.66 -4.80 -13.84
C MET A 161 4.12 -5.15 -13.53
N GLY A 162 4.47 -5.43 -12.28
CA GLY A 162 5.83 -5.82 -11.87
C GLY A 162 6.17 -7.25 -12.27
N ILE A 163 5.18 -8.18 -12.23
CA ILE A 163 5.41 -9.60 -12.51
C ILE A 163 5.95 -9.87 -13.94
N PRO A 164 5.42 -9.30 -15.04
CA PRO A 164 5.99 -9.53 -16.36
C PRO A 164 7.40 -8.99 -16.52
N VAL A 165 7.75 -7.92 -15.80
CA VAL A 165 9.11 -7.36 -15.79
C VAL A 165 10.06 -8.28 -15.03
N ALA A 166 9.73 -8.68 -13.80
CA ALA A 166 10.51 -9.61 -12.99
C ALA A 166 10.79 -10.92 -13.76
N ARG A 167 9.77 -11.47 -14.42
CA ARG A 167 9.91 -12.67 -15.26
C ARG A 167 10.83 -12.45 -16.48
N ALA A 168 10.76 -11.28 -17.11
CA ALA A 168 11.62 -10.97 -18.25
C ALA A 168 13.10 -10.81 -17.84
N LEU A 169 13.36 -10.36 -16.63
CA LEU A 169 14.69 -10.30 -16.03
C LEU A 169 15.21 -11.68 -15.65
N SER A 170 14.41 -12.47 -14.93
CA SER A 170 14.72 -13.85 -14.54
C SER A 170 15.13 -14.72 -15.74
N ARG A 171 14.35 -14.70 -16.82
CA ARG A 171 14.65 -15.48 -18.05
C ARG A 171 15.95 -15.11 -18.71
N ARG A 172 16.41 -13.88 -18.58
CA ARG A 172 17.68 -13.43 -19.13
C ARG A 172 18.89 -13.98 -18.35
N GLN A 173 18.70 -14.32 -17.10
CA GLN A 173 19.74 -14.59 -16.13
C GLN A 173 19.70 -16.01 -15.53
N GLY A 174 19.26 -17.01 -16.30
CA GLY A 174 19.26 -18.39 -15.85
C GLY A 174 17.92 -18.91 -15.30
N ALA A 175 16.82 -18.16 -15.49
CA ALA A 175 15.46 -18.53 -15.07
C ALA A 175 15.30 -18.69 -13.54
N ASN A 176 15.97 -17.86 -12.77
CA ASN A 176 15.87 -17.81 -11.31
C ASN A 176 14.43 -17.59 -10.82
N PRO A 177 14.09 -18.02 -9.60
CA PRO A 177 12.74 -17.91 -9.06
C PRO A 177 12.12 -16.52 -9.16
N VAL A 178 10.83 -16.49 -9.49
CA VAL A 178 10.02 -15.28 -9.59
C VAL A 178 8.87 -15.33 -8.62
N ILE A 179 8.74 -14.29 -7.79
CA ILE A 179 7.59 -14.10 -6.90
C ILE A 179 6.68 -13.03 -7.47
N TYR A 180 5.38 -13.26 -7.38
CA TYR A 180 4.35 -12.26 -7.67
C TYR A 180 3.73 -11.78 -6.37
N ASP A 181 3.97 -10.53 -5.97
CA ASP A 181 3.34 -9.89 -4.82
C ASP A 181 2.08 -9.14 -5.26
N ALA A 182 0.93 -9.78 -5.09
CA ALA A 182 -0.38 -9.28 -5.47
C ALA A 182 -1.04 -8.60 -4.26
N ARG A 183 -0.80 -7.31 -4.09
CA ARG A 183 -1.27 -6.50 -2.95
C ARG A 183 -2.73 -6.08 -3.00
N ASP A 184 -3.37 -6.24 -4.16
CA ASP A 184 -4.75 -5.85 -4.44
C ASP A 184 -5.43 -6.89 -5.32
N ILE A 185 -6.74 -6.95 -5.28
CA ILE A 185 -7.56 -7.62 -6.30
C ILE A 185 -7.69 -6.62 -7.47
N TYR A 186 -6.64 -6.52 -8.31
CA TYR A 186 -6.44 -5.41 -9.24
C TYR A 186 -7.62 -5.13 -10.16
N VAL A 187 -8.31 -6.16 -10.67
CA VAL A 187 -9.50 -5.98 -11.53
C VAL A 187 -10.68 -5.34 -10.81
N ASP A 188 -10.67 -5.36 -9.47
CA ASP A 188 -11.67 -4.73 -8.61
C ASP A 188 -11.10 -3.57 -7.78
N ALA A 189 -9.88 -3.13 -8.11
CA ALA A 189 -9.22 -2.03 -7.41
C ALA A 189 -9.16 -0.76 -8.25
N HIS A 190 -9.22 0.37 -7.56
CA HIS A 190 -8.99 1.70 -8.14
C HIS A 190 -9.74 1.94 -9.48
N ASN A 191 -9.04 2.55 -10.40
CA ASN A 191 -9.57 2.85 -11.72
C ASN A 191 -9.85 1.61 -12.60
N LEU A 192 -9.30 0.43 -12.28
CA LEU A 192 -9.54 -0.80 -13.06
C LEU A 192 -10.94 -1.34 -12.79
N ALA A 193 -11.47 -1.17 -11.59
CA ALA A 193 -12.85 -1.55 -11.25
C ALA A 193 -13.90 -0.81 -12.11
N ARG A 194 -13.55 0.38 -12.62
CA ARG A 194 -14.43 1.22 -13.47
C ARG A 194 -14.36 0.88 -14.96
N LEU A 195 -13.53 -0.09 -15.35
CA LEU A 195 -13.46 -0.56 -16.74
C LEU A 195 -14.72 -1.38 -17.11
N PRO A 196 -15.14 -1.38 -18.40
CA PRO A 196 -16.19 -2.26 -18.88
C PRO A 196 -15.89 -3.74 -18.58
N ARG A 197 -16.92 -4.54 -18.32
CA ARG A 197 -16.81 -5.97 -17.99
C ARG A 197 -15.87 -6.77 -18.93
N PRO A 198 -15.93 -6.62 -20.28
CA PRO A 198 -15.03 -7.36 -21.17
C PRO A 198 -13.55 -6.99 -20.98
N ALA A 199 -13.24 -5.71 -20.75
CA ALA A 199 -11.88 -5.25 -20.51
C ALA A 199 -11.35 -5.77 -19.17
N ARG A 200 -12.18 -5.77 -18.13
CA ARG A 200 -11.85 -6.37 -16.82
C ARG A 200 -11.61 -7.88 -16.93
N ALA A 201 -12.46 -8.59 -17.67
CA ALA A 201 -12.30 -10.02 -17.91
C ALA A 201 -11.00 -10.34 -18.66
N LEU A 202 -10.64 -9.53 -19.66
CA LEU A 202 -9.37 -9.67 -20.39
C LEU A 202 -8.17 -9.42 -19.47
N LEU A 203 -8.19 -8.35 -18.68
CA LEU A 203 -7.14 -8.07 -17.69
C LEU A 203 -7.00 -9.22 -16.68
N GLY A 204 -8.10 -9.73 -16.15
CA GLY A 204 -8.09 -10.85 -15.21
C GLY A 204 -7.52 -12.14 -15.83
N ARG A 205 -7.78 -12.41 -17.13
CA ARG A 205 -7.14 -13.53 -17.85
C ARG A 205 -5.63 -13.33 -18.00
N ILE A 206 -5.20 -12.10 -18.31
CA ILE A 206 -3.79 -11.77 -18.45
C ILE A 206 -3.08 -11.91 -17.09
N GLU A 207 -3.65 -11.36 -16.03
CA GLU A 207 -3.12 -11.45 -14.66
C GLU A 207 -3.05 -12.90 -14.19
N ARG A 208 -4.14 -13.70 -14.39
CA ARG A 208 -4.14 -15.14 -14.12
C ARG A 208 -3.00 -15.87 -14.84
N ARG A 209 -2.77 -15.55 -16.13
CA ARG A 209 -1.67 -16.13 -16.89
C ARG A 209 -0.31 -15.80 -16.29
N TRP A 210 -0.11 -14.55 -15.87
CA TRP A 210 1.13 -14.12 -15.22
C TRP A 210 1.29 -14.77 -13.85
N ALA A 211 0.26 -14.75 -13.00
CA ALA A 211 0.29 -15.38 -11.68
C ALA A 211 0.69 -16.86 -11.75
N ARG A 212 0.13 -17.62 -12.70
CA ARG A 212 0.46 -19.03 -12.92
C ARG A 212 1.89 -19.27 -13.41
N THR A 213 2.61 -18.25 -13.80
CA THR A 213 4.01 -18.35 -14.23
C THR A 213 4.99 -17.93 -13.15
N ALA A 214 4.54 -17.45 -12.03
CA ALA A 214 5.36 -17.20 -10.85
C ALA A 214 5.63 -18.51 -10.10
N ASN A 215 6.79 -18.61 -9.49
CA ASN A 215 7.14 -19.76 -8.64
C ASN A 215 6.32 -19.72 -7.34
N ARG A 216 6.03 -18.52 -6.85
CA ARG A 216 5.12 -18.28 -5.73
C ARG A 216 4.32 -16.99 -5.93
N VAL A 217 3.08 -17.00 -5.47
CA VAL A 217 2.25 -15.79 -5.32
C VAL A 217 2.14 -15.46 -3.85
N VAL A 218 2.34 -14.17 -3.55
CA VAL A 218 2.20 -13.58 -2.21
C VAL A 218 1.08 -12.57 -2.25
N THR A 219 0.32 -12.44 -1.16
CA THR A 219 -0.71 -11.42 -1.00
C THR A 219 -0.79 -10.92 0.44
N VAL A 220 -1.64 -9.94 0.70
CA VAL A 220 -1.62 -9.18 1.96
C VAL A 220 -2.64 -9.61 3.01
N ASN A 221 -3.62 -10.46 2.66
CA ASN A 221 -4.58 -11.01 3.62
C ASN A 221 -5.27 -12.28 3.08
N GLN A 222 -5.92 -13.00 3.97
CA GLN A 222 -6.58 -14.26 3.69
C GLN A 222 -7.74 -14.11 2.69
N GLY A 223 -8.56 -13.06 2.81
CA GLY A 223 -9.68 -12.83 1.89
C GLY A 223 -9.22 -12.59 0.45
N TYR A 224 -8.09 -11.89 0.27
CA TYR A 224 -7.48 -11.73 -1.05
C TYR A 224 -6.93 -13.06 -1.57
N ALA A 225 -6.27 -13.85 -0.73
CA ALA A 225 -5.74 -15.15 -1.10
C ALA A 225 -6.84 -16.08 -1.63
N GLU A 226 -7.96 -16.16 -0.95
CA GLU A 226 -9.12 -16.98 -1.33
C GLU A 226 -9.72 -16.54 -2.67
N VAL A 227 -9.94 -15.23 -2.85
CA VAL A 227 -10.45 -14.68 -4.12
C VAL A 227 -9.47 -14.93 -5.27
N MET A 228 -8.17 -14.76 -5.05
CA MET A 228 -7.13 -15.01 -6.05
C MET A 228 -7.04 -16.50 -6.40
N ALA A 229 -7.03 -17.39 -5.41
CA ALA A 229 -7.01 -18.84 -5.63
C ALA A 229 -8.21 -19.29 -6.47
N ALA A 230 -9.41 -18.84 -6.11
CA ALA A 230 -10.65 -19.17 -6.84
C ALA A 230 -10.64 -18.63 -8.28
N ARG A 231 -10.24 -17.36 -8.48
CA ARG A 231 -10.22 -16.72 -9.80
C ARG A 231 -9.14 -17.28 -10.73
N TRP A 232 -7.99 -17.60 -10.17
CA TRP A 232 -6.84 -18.05 -10.97
C TRP A 232 -6.79 -19.57 -11.12
N GLY A 233 -7.56 -20.33 -10.32
CA GLY A 233 -7.57 -21.79 -10.29
C GLY A 233 -6.19 -22.33 -9.93
N MET A 234 -5.68 -21.92 -8.78
CA MET A 234 -4.39 -22.31 -8.22
C MET A 234 -4.51 -22.46 -6.68
N GLY A 235 -3.47 -23.00 -6.05
CA GLY A 235 -3.40 -23.06 -4.59
C GLY A 235 -3.45 -21.67 -3.94
N LEU A 236 -3.72 -21.61 -2.63
CA LEU A 236 -3.75 -20.36 -1.89
C LEU A 236 -2.41 -19.63 -1.98
N PRO A 237 -2.39 -18.34 -2.36
CA PRO A 237 -1.23 -17.48 -2.21
C PRO A 237 -0.72 -17.44 -0.77
N LEU A 238 0.59 -17.28 -0.60
CA LEU A 238 1.19 -17.04 0.71
C LEU A 238 0.72 -15.68 1.24
N VAL A 239 0.17 -15.67 2.46
CA VAL A 239 -0.26 -14.43 3.10
C VAL A 239 0.88 -13.83 3.90
N VAL A 240 1.35 -12.67 3.46
CA VAL A 240 2.33 -11.81 4.14
C VAL A 240 1.71 -10.43 4.31
N MET A 241 1.17 -10.15 5.47
CA MET A 241 0.49 -8.89 5.78
C MET A 241 1.48 -7.73 5.87
N ASN A 242 1.05 -6.51 5.53
CA ASN A 242 1.90 -5.33 5.63
C ASN A 242 1.82 -4.70 7.04
N CYS A 243 2.12 -5.52 8.05
CA CYS A 243 2.11 -5.14 9.45
C CYS A 243 3.23 -4.16 9.81
N SER A 244 3.18 -3.62 11.01
CA SER A 244 4.27 -2.87 11.66
C SER A 244 4.59 -3.55 12.98
N ASP A 245 5.86 -3.54 13.37
CA ASP A 245 6.25 -4.01 14.70
C ASP A 245 5.84 -3.00 15.77
N ALA A 246 5.54 -3.51 16.96
CA ALA A 246 5.10 -2.68 18.07
C ALA A 246 6.14 -1.59 18.39
N ARG A 247 5.67 -0.35 18.46
CA ARG A 247 6.47 0.82 18.82
C ARG A 247 6.96 0.70 20.27
N ARG A 248 8.19 1.13 20.49
CA ARG A 248 8.78 1.25 21.84
C ARG A 248 8.83 2.72 22.25
N GLY A 249 8.59 2.97 23.51
CA GLY A 249 8.70 4.29 24.11
C GLY A 249 7.33 4.92 24.48
N PRO A 250 7.36 5.97 25.28
CA PRO A 250 6.15 6.65 25.78
C PRO A 250 5.40 7.35 24.64
N ARG A 251 4.09 7.54 24.83
CA ARG A 251 3.30 8.44 23.99
C ARG A 251 3.73 9.88 24.26
N ASP A 252 3.85 10.69 23.24
CA ASP A 252 4.06 12.13 23.36
C ASP A 252 2.78 12.90 22.99
N ARG A 253 2.85 14.21 23.06
CA ARG A 253 1.71 15.10 22.83
C ARG A 253 1.88 15.96 21.57
N ARG A 254 2.63 15.49 20.58
CA ARG A 254 3.01 16.29 19.40
C ARG A 254 1.84 16.89 18.62
N PHE A 255 0.64 16.28 18.62
CA PHE A 255 -0.55 16.92 18.04
C PHE A 255 -1.03 18.08 18.91
N HIS A 256 -1.06 17.92 20.23
CA HIS A 256 -1.47 18.99 21.15
C HIS A 256 -0.52 20.17 21.05
N ASP A 257 0.78 19.93 21.10
CA ASP A 257 1.82 20.96 21.01
C ASP A 257 1.77 21.69 19.67
N ARG A 258 1.66 20.94 18.56
CA ARG A 258 1.63 21.52 17.21
C ARG A 258 0.38 22.34 16.90
N LEU A 259 -0.76 21.96 17.46
CA LEU A 259 -2.08 22.54 17.16
C LEU A 259 -2.60 23.45 18.26
N GLY A 260 -1.86 23.61 19.38
CA GLY A 260 -2.26 24.41 20.53
C GLY A 260 -3.54 23.89 21.22
N LEU A 261 -3.67 22.54 21.32
CA LEU A 261 -4.85 21.92 21.93
C LEU A 261 -4.69 21.80 23.44
N SER A 262 -5.82 21.87 24.18
CA SER A 262 -5.80 21.56 25.60
C SER A 262 -5.48 20.10 25.87
N ALA A 263 -4.98 19.80 27.06
CA ALA A 263 -4.57 18.46 27.45
C ALA A 263 -5.68 17.42 27.37
N GLU A 264 -6.91 17.84 27.55
CA GLU A 264 -8.12 17.02 27.63
C GLU A 264 -8.82 16.85 26.27
N THR A 265 -8.31 17.51 25.22
CA THR A 265 -8.91 17.45 23.88
C THR A 265 -8.60 16.10 23.21
N PRO A 266 -9.57 15.22 22.98
CA PRO A 266 -9.30 13.96 22.29
C PRO A 266 -8.96 14.18 20.82
N VAL A 267 -7.90 13.55 20.34
CA VAL A 267 -7.42 13.61 18.95
C VAL A 267 -7.85 12.35 18.20
N VAL A 268 -8.73 12.53 17.23
CA VAL A 268 -9.11 11.52 16.24
C VAL A 268 -8.18 11.65 15.05
N LEU A 269 -7.43 10.60 14.72
CA LEU A 269 -6.48 10.60 13.61
C LEU A 269 -7.00 9.84 12.41
N TYR A 270 -6.97 10.46 11.24
CA TYR A 270 -6.95 9.79 9.95
C TYR A 270 -5.60 10.06 9.29
N HIS A 271 -4.85 9.02 8.90
CA HIS A 271 -3.58 9.20 8.22
C HIS A 271 -3.48 8.41 6.91
N GLY A 272 -2.65 8.90 5.98
CA GLY A 272 -2.38 8.28 4.68
C GLY A 272 -3.09 8.95 3.51
N GLY A 273 -3.46 8.19 2.47
CA GLY A 273 -4.01 8.74 1.24
C GLY A 273 -5.35 9.46 1.42
N LEU A 274 -5.37 10.76 1.13
CA LEU A 274 -6.57 11.62 1.13
C LEU A 274 -7.30 11.47 -0.21
N SER A 275 -8.04 10.36 -0.37
CA SER A 275 -8.68 10.01 -1.64
C SER A 275 -10.16 9.64 -1.44
N PRO A 276 -11.00 9.77 -2.51
CA PRO A 276 -12.39 9.35 -2.46
C PRO A 276 -12.53 7.87 -2.01
N GLU A 277 -13.67 7.54 -1.47
CA GLU A 277 -14.03 6.19 -1.01
C GLU A 277 -13.26 5.72 0.25
N ARG A 278 -12.43 6.63 0.86
CA ARG A 278 -11.74 6.37 2.12
C ARG A 278 -12.55 6.77 3.35
N GLY A 279 -13.76 7.31 3.16
CA GLY A 279 -14.69 7.70 4.21
C GLY A 279 -14.33 9.00 4.93
N ILE A 280 -13.46 9.83 4.32
CA ILE A 280 -13.05 11.12 4.89
C ILE A 280 -14.23 12.07 4.97
N GLU A 281 -15.08 12.09 3.93
CA GLU A 281 -16.29 12.90 3.87
C GLU A 281 -17.26 12.55 5.02
N GLN A 282 -17.49 11.25 5.25
CA GLN A 282 -18.34 10.76 6.33
C GLN A 282 -17.73 11.04 7.71
N LEU A 283 -16.40 10.91 7.83
CA LEU A 283 -15.68 11.21 9.07
C LEU A 283 -15.77 12.70 9.43
N ILE A 284 -15.63 13.60 8.45
CA ILE A 284 -15.84 15.04 8.66
C ILE A 284 -17.27 15.32 9.14
N ALA A 285 -18.27 14.72 8.46
CA ALA A 285 -19.68 14.87 8.86
C ALA A 285 -19.94 14.35 10.28
N ALA A 286 -19.31 13.23 10.68
CA ALA A 286 -19.41 12.69 12.04
C ALA A 286 -18.91 13.64 13.13
N MET A 287 -17.92 14.49 12.81
CA MET A 287 -17.35 15.46 13.76
C MET A 287 -18.36 16.52 14.22
N ALA A 288 -19.43 16.77 13.48
CA ALA A 288 -20.49 17.65 13.92
C ALA A 288 -21.15 17.16 15.23
N GLN A 289 -21.17 15.84 15.46
CA GLN A 289 -21.73 15.19 16.65
C GLN A 289 -20.70 15.00 17.78
N LEU A 290 -19.44 15.43 17.61
CA LEU A 290 -18.32 15.21 18.53
C LEU A 290 -17.67 16.55 18.96
N PRO A 291 -18.39 17.40 19.72
CA PRO A 291 -17.93 18.77 19.96
C PRO A 291 -16.61 18.89 20.74
N ARG A 292 -16.25 17.86 21.52
CA ARG A 292 -15.03 17.85 22.34
C ARG A 292 -13.79 17.35 21.57
N CYS A 293 -13.98 16.69 20.40
CA CYS A 293 -12.90 16.05 19.67
C CYS A 293 -12.33 16.96 18.59
N VAL A 294 -11.05 16.78 18.28
CA VAL A 294 -10.36 17.34 17.12
C VAL A 294 -10.01 16.20 16.16
N LEU A 295 -10.37 16.35 14.88
CA LEU A 295 -9.97 15.45 13.81
C LEU A 295 -8.71 15.97 13.13
N VAL A 296 -7.70 15.13 13.07
CA VAL A 296 -6.48 15.39 12.28
C VAL A 296 -6.51 14.51 11.02
N LEU A 297 -6.48 15.14 9.86
CA LEU A 297 -6.34 14.50 8.55
C LEU A 297 -4.89 14.70 8.10
N MET A 298 -4.05 13.67 8.28
CA MET A 298 -2.62 13.72 8.01
C MET A 298 -2.29 12.92 6.75
N GLY A 299 -1.83 13.60 5.69
CA GLY A 299 -1.47 12.92 4.45
C GLY A 299 -1.57 13.80 3.22
N TYR A 300 -1.71 13.16 2.06
CA TYR A 300 -1.85 13.83 0.75
C TYR A 300 -2.79 13.04 -0.15
N GLY A 301 -3.34 13.70 -1.18
CA GLY A 301 -4.16 13.00 -2.16
C GLY A 301 -5.15 13.85 -2.93
N ALA A 302 -5.98 13.19 -3.71
CA ALA A 302 -6.90 13.84 -4.64
C ALA A 302 -8.00 14.70 -3.97
N LEU A 303 -8.27 14.49 -2.69
CA LEU A 303 -9.24 15.30 -1.94
C LEU A 303 -8.63 16.55 -1.31
N GLU A 304 -7.30 16.66 -1.23
CA GLU A 304 -6.60 17.71 -0.49
C GLU A 304 -7.12 19.12 -0.83
N SER A 305 -7.30 19.43 -2.11
CA SER A 305 -7.82 20.74 -2.55
C SER A 305 -9.30 20.99 -2.23
N ARG A 306 -10.08 19.93 -1.95
CA ARG A 306 -11.52 20.02 -1.65
C ARG A 306 -11.82 20.04 -0.16
N LEU A 307 -10.95 19.48 0.66
CA LEU A 307 -11.15 19.34 2.11
C LEU A 307 -11.41 20.68 2.80
N PRO A 308 -10.68 21.79 2.51
CA PRO A 308 -10.96 23.08 3.17
C PRO A 308 -12.39 23.57 2.96
N ALA A 309 -12.93 23.43 1.75
CA ALA A 309 -14.31 23.83 1.46
C ALA A 309 -15.32 22.93 2.21
N MET A 310 -15.10 21.62 2.21
CA MET A 310 -15.96 20.67 2.93
C MET A 310 -15.96 20.92 4.44
N ILE A 311 -14.81 21.20 5.02
CA ILE A 311 -14.67 21.52 6.45
C ILE A 311 -15.45 22.80 6.79
N ALA A 312 -15.35 23.83 5.93
CA ALA A 312 -16.07 25.09 6.11
C ALA A 312 -17.60 24.93 5.96
N GLU A 313 -18.07 24.12 4.98
CA GLU A 313 -19.48 23.80 4.78
C GLU A 313 -20.12 23.15 6.02
N HIS A 314 -19.35 22.38 6.78
CA HIS A 314 -19.79 21.78 8.06
C HIS A 314 -19.57 22.66 9.27
N GLY A 315 -18.99 23.85 9.14
CA GLY A 315 -18.67 24.74 10.28
C GLY A 315 -17.61 24.16 11.22
N LEU A 316 -16.66 23.37 10.70
CA LEU A 316 -15.71 22.60 11.50
C LEU A 316 -14.25 23.10 11.39
N ALA A 317 -14.03 24.34 10.94
CA ALA A 317 -12.69 24.89 10.73
C ALA A 317 -11.82 24.87 11.99
N ASP A 318 -12.42 24.96 13.17
CA ASP A 318 -11.69 24.92 14.45
C ASP A 318 -11.38 23.51 14.95
N ARG A 319 -12.04 22.47 14.43
CA ARG A 319 -11.97 21.11 14.94
C ARG A 319 -11.50 20.07 13.94
N VAL A 320 -11.34 20.42 12.67
CA VAL A 320 -10.73 19.55 11.64
C VAL A 320 -9.46 20.20 11.12
N ARG A 321 -8.34 19.54 11.32
CA ARG A 321 -7.00 20.03 10.99
C ARG A 321 -6.37 19.21 9.88
N LEU A 322 -5.80 19.86 8.89
CA LEU A 322 -5.05 19.24 7.81
C LEU A 322 -3.56 19.31 8.11
N LEU A 323 -2.87 18.18 8.08
CA LEU A 323 -1.42 18.11 8.23
C LEU A 323 -0.79 17.41 7.01
N PRO A 324 0.39 17.84 6.57
CA PRO A 324 1.14 17.16 5.53
C PRO A 324 1.55 15.75 6.00
N PRO A 325 1.94 14.86 5.08
CA PRO A 325 2.51 13.57 5.42
C PRO A 325 3.82 13.76 6.18
N VAL A 326 4.13 12.82 7.06
CA VAL A 326 5.38 12.78 7.83
C VAL A 326 6.34 11.75 7.27
N PRO A 327 7.65 11.85 7.54
CA PRO A 327 8.62 10.83 7.16
C PRO A 327 8.22 9.44 7.69
N PRO A 328 8.45 8.37 6.92
CA PRO A 328 8.08 7.01 7.33
C PRO A 328 8.64 6.60 8.70
N GLY A 329 9.87 7.01 9.03
CA GLY A 329 10.51 6.73 10.32
C GLY A 329 9.84 7.39 11.53
N GLU A 330 9.10 8.48 11.31
CA GLU A 330 8.39 9.21 12.37
C GLU A 330 6.90 8.82 12.48
N LEU A 331 6.39 8.05 11.50
CA LEU A 331 4.96 7.81 11.36
C LEU A 331 4.34 7.19 12.62
N LEU A 332 4.95 6.17 13.19
CA LEU A 332 4.40 5.51 14.37
C LEU A 332 4.39 6.42 15.61
N ASP A 333 5.34 7.34 15.70
CA ASP A 333 5.37 8.33 16.78
C ASP A 333 4.22 9.33 16.65
N TRP A 334 3.95 9.79 15.42
CA TRP A 334 2.79 10.63 15.16
C TRP A 334 1.47 9.89 15.40
N VAL A 335 1.36 8.64 14.98
CA VAL A 335 0.17 7.82 15.24
C VAL A 335 -0.02 7.64 16.75
N ALA A 336 1.04 7.34 17.51
CA ALA A 336 0.98 7.14 18.96
C ALA A 336 0.51 8.38 19.73
N ALA A 337 0.65 9.57 19.18
CA ALA A 337 0.20 10.81 19.80
C ALA A 337 -1.32 11.05 19.68
N ALA A 338 -2.05 10.22 18.93
CA ALA A 338 -3.52 10.29 18.82
C ALA A 338 -4.20 9.43 19.88
N ASP A 339 -5.46 9.77 20.22
CA ASP A 339 -6.26 9.00 21.17
C ASP A 339 -6.97 7.83 20.49
N LEU A 340 -7.29 7.97 19.20
CA LEU A 340 -7.78 6.89 18.36
C LEU A 340 -7.47 7.16 16.87
N ALA A 341 -7.41 6.08 16.09
CA ALA A 341 -7.29 6.13 14.64
C ALA A 341 -8.60 5.73 13.97
N ALA A 342 -9.11 6.57 13.04
CA ALA A 342 -10.37 6.32 12.34
C ALA A 342 -10.13 6.00 10.86
N MET A 343 -10.77 4.93 10.36
CA MET A 343 -10.61 4.47 8.97
C MET A 343 -11.92 3.92 8.38
N PRO A 344 -12.94 4.78 8.19
CA PRO A 344 -14.26 4.35 7.71
C PRO A 344 -14.28 4.15 6.18
N ILE A 345 -13.46 3.24 5.67
CA ILE A 345 -13.31 2.92 4.25
C ILE A 345 -14.65 2.44 3.68
N GLN A 346 -15.07 2.99 2.53
CA GLN A 346 -16.36 2.69 1.91
C GLN A 346 -16.33 1.34 1.18
N ALA A 347 -17.44 0.59 1.23
CA ALA A 347 -17.60 -0.73 0.61
C ALA A 347 -17.79 -0.67 -0.92
N SER A 348 -17.14 0.24 -1.62
CA SER A 348 -17.40 0.56 -3.03
C SER A 348 -16.93 -0.51 -4.02
N THR A 349 -15.97 -1.35 -3.64
CA THR A 349 -15.44 -2.44 -4.47
C THR A 349 -15.18 -3.69 -3.63
N LEU A 350 -15.01 -4.86 -4.28
CA LEU A 350 -14.60 -6.07 -3.58
C LEU A 350 -13.22 -5.88 -2.92
N ASN A 351 -12.32 -5.15 -3.57
CA ASN A 351 -11.02 -4.83 -2.99
C ASN A 351 -11.15 -4.05 -1.68
N HIS A 352 -12.04 -3.04 -1.62
CA HIS A 352 -12.29 -2.29 -0.38
C HIS A 352 -12.96 -3.12 0.70
N ARG A 353 -13.90 -4.00 0.33
CA ARG A 353 -14.61 -4.86 1.30
C ARG A 353 -13.67 -5.83 2.02
N LEU A 354 -12.61 -6.29 1.35
CA LEU A 354 -11.65 -7.27 1.89
C LEU A 354 -10.33 -6.62 2.32
N THR A 355 -10.20 -5.29 2.25
CA THR A 355 -8.94 -4.60 2.54
C THR A 355 -8.55 -4.71 4.01
N THR A 356 -7.25 -4.87 4.23
CA THR A 356 -6.58 -4.68 5.53
C THR A 356 -5.58 -3.55 5.37
N PRO A 357 -6.00 -2.29 5.59
CA PRO A 357 -5.17 -1.12 5.31
C PRO A 357 -3.98 -1.04 6.27
N ASN A 358 -2.82 -0.54 5.80
CA ASN A 358 -1.61 -0.40 6.62
C ASN A 358 -1.87 0.37 7.92
N LYS A 359 -2.71 1.43 7.85
CA LYS A 359 -3.07 2.25 9.01
C LYS A 359 -3.73 1.49 10.15
N LEU A 360 -4.36 0.34 9.89
CA LEU A 360 -4.87 -0.55 10.94
C LEU A 360 -3.70 -1.12 11.75
N PHE A 361 -2.71 -1.68 11.06
CA PHE A 361 -1.54 -2.26 11.70
C PHE A 361 -0.61 -1.20 12.32
N GLU A 362 -0.53 -0.02 11.73
CA GLU A 362 0.20 1.13 12.24
C GLU A 362 -0.43 1.65 13.55
N ALA A 363 -1.75 1.70 13.64
CA ALA A 363 -2.46 2.06 14.88
C ALA A 363 -2.26 1.00 15.97
N MET A 364 -2.40 -0.29 15.64
CA MET A 364 -2.13 -1.39 16.57
C MET A 364 -0.69 -1.33 17.09
N ALA A 365 0.29 -1.14 16.21
CA ALA A 365 1.70 -1.05 16.55
C ALA A 365 2.04 0.18 17.41
N ALA A 366 1.29 1.27 17.25
CA ALA A 366 1.42 2.48 18.04
C ALA A 366 0.64 2.43 19.38
N GLY A 367 -0.12 1.37 19.64
CA GLY A 367 -0.98 1.25 20.83
C GLY A 367 -2.14 2.25 20.81
N VAL A 368 -2.73 2.48 19.64
CA VAL A 368 -3.83 3.43 19.46
C VAL A 368 -5.10 2.67 19.10
N PRO A 369 -6.19 2.81 19.87
CA PRO A 369 -7.48 2.20 19.58
C PRO A 369 -7.99 2.57 18.18
N VAL A 370 -8.71 1.64 17.55
CA VAL A 370 -9.15 1.78 16.16
C VAL A 370 -10.64 1.90 16.04
N VAL A 371 -11.13 2.85 15.22
CA VAL A 371 -12.48 2.87 14.65
C VAL A 371 -12.38 2.53 13.18
N ALA A 372 -12.89 1.38 12.76
CA ALA A 372 -12.80 0.92 11.37
C ALA A 372 -14.19 0.54 10.81
N SER A 373 -14.25 0.44 9.49
CA SER A 373 -15.47 -0.03 8.82
C SER A 373 -15.81 -1.46 9.22
N ASP A 374 -17.09 -1.73 9.41
CA ASP A 374 -17.62 -3.10 9.53
C ASP A 374 -17.60 -3.79 8.15
N LEU A 375 -16.39 -4.15 7.73
CA LEU A 375 -16.10 -4.84 6.48
C LEU A 375 -15.23 -6.07 6.77
N PRO A 376 -15.45 -7.21 6.09
CA PRO A 376 -14.82 -8.50 6.42
C PRO A 376 -13.32 -8.47 6.61
N GLY A 377 -12.58 -7.62 5.85
CA GLY A 377 -11.14 -7.51 5.99
C GLY A 377 -10.68 -6.89 7.32
N MET A 378 -11.41 -5.91 7.83
CA MET A 378 -11.09 -5.18 9.06
C MET A 378 -11.81 -5.75 10.29
N SER A 379 -13.11 -6.05 10.17
CA SER A 379 -13.92 -6.58 11.28
C SER A 379 -13.28 -7.81 11.89
N ARG A 380 -12.83 -8.74 11.05
CA ARG A 380 -12.16 -9.95 11.51
C ARG A 380 -10.96 -9.67 12.42
N ILE A 381 -10.08 -8.74 12.02
CA ILE A 381 -8.88 -8.39 12.82
C ILE A 381 -9.31 -7.75 14.14
N ILE A 382 -10.30 -6.85 14.11
CA ILE A 382 -10.81 -6.19 15.32
C ILE A 382 -11.44 -7.18 16.28
N GLU A 383 -12.25 -8.13 15.77
CA GLU A 383 -12.87 -9.19 16.55
C GLU A 383 -11.84 -10.14 17.16
N GLU A 384 -10.84 -10.55 16.38
CA GLU A 384 -9.76 -11.44 16.84
C GLU A 384 -8.87 -10.80 17.90
N THR A 385 -8.63 -9.48 17.81
CA THR A 385 -7.65 -8.80 18.66
C THR A 385 -8.25 -7.98 19.78
N GLY A 386 -9.45 -7.45 19.61
CA GLY A 386 -10.05 -6.48 20.54
C GLY A 386 -9.40 -5.10 20.50
N CYS A 387 -8.62 -4.76 19.45
CA CYS A 387 -7.89 -3.50 19.35
C CYS A 387 -8.74 -2.27 19.04
N GLY A 388 -10.06 -2.40 18.91
CA GLY A 388 -10.94 -1.30 18.55
C GLY A 388 -12.39 -1.68 18.38
N VAL A 389 -13.12 -0.86 17.66
CA VAL A 389 -14.55 -1.03 17.36
C VAL A 389 -14.84 -0.85 15.88
N THR A 390 -15.92 -1.45 15.39
CA THR A 390 -16.39 -1.29 14.02
C THR A 390 -17.54 -0.29 13.93
N CYS A 391 -17.74 0.29 12.74
CA CYS A 391 -18.84 1.20 12.40
C CYS A 391 -19.37 0.95 10.99
N ASP A 392 -20.60 1.35 10.72
CA ASP A 392 -21.06 1.51 9.34
C ASP A 392 -20.34 2.72 8.72
N PRO A 393 -19.48 2.51 7.73
CA PRO A 393 -18.71 3.60 7.13
C PRO A 393 -19.56 4.59 6.32
N ALA A 394 -20.77 4.24 5.95
CA ALA A 394 -21.67 5.11 5.19
C ALA A 394 -22.49 6.03 6.09
N ASP A 395 -22.62 5.71 7.40
CA ASP A 395 -23.39 6.49 8.37
C ASP A 395 -22.49 7.31 9.30
N PRO A 396 -22.47 8.66 9.17
CA PRO A 396 -21.74 9.53 10.09
C PRO A 396 -22.15 9.36 11.56
N SER A 397 -23.40 8.99 11.85
CA SER A 397 -23.86 8.78 13.23
C SER A 397 -23.29 7.50 13.83
N SER A 398 -23.18 6.43 13.04
CA SER A 398 -22.48 5.20 13.43
C SER A 398 -21.00 5.46 13.69
N ILE A 399 -20.34 6.24 12.84
CA ILE A 399 -18.93 6.63 13.05
C ILE A 399 -18.77 7.43 14.35
N ALA A 400 -19.63 8.42 14.59
CA ALA A 400 -19.60 9.22 15.80
C ALA A 400 -19.87 8.39 17.07
N ALA A 401 -20.81 7.46 17.02
CA ALA A 401 -21.10 6.54 18.12
C ALA A 401 -19.90 5.62 18.43
N ALA A 402 -19.22 5.11 17.40
CA ALA A 402 -18.01 4.29 17.57
C ALA A 402 -16.86 5.10 18.19
N ILE A 403 -16.66 6.35 17.78
CA ILE A 403 -15.67 7.25 18.38
C ILE A 403 -15.98 7.50 19.86
N ARG A 404 -17.25 7.79 20.22
CA ARG A 404 -17.64 8.01 21.63
C ARG A 404 -17.36 6.78 22.50
N ARG A 405 -17.54 5.56 22.01
CA ARG A 405 -17.23 4.34 22.77
C ARG A 405 -15.77 4.25 23.22
N ILE A 406 -14.86 5.00 22.57
CA ILE A 406 -13.46 5.04 22.93
C ILE A 406 -13.16 6.28 23.78
N VAL A 407 -13.60 7.47 23.34
CA VAL A 407 -13.23 8.73 24.03
C VAL A 407 -13.97 8.97 25.33
N ASP A 408 -15.14 8.33 25.54
CA ASP A 408 -15.96 8.48 26.75
C ASP A 408 -15.69 7.34 27.77
N ASP A 409 -14.93 6.28 27.39
CA ASP A 409 -14.54 5.18 28.29
C ASP A 409 -13.02 4.92 28.18
N LEU A 410 -12.25 5.63 29.02
CA LEU A 410 -10.78 5.51 29.05
C LEU A 410 -10.32 4.10 29.39
N THR A 411 -11.05 3.38 30.23
CA THR A 411 -10.71 1.98 30.57
C THR A 411 -10.86 1.06 29.36
N ALA A 412 -11.90 1.25 28.56
CA ALA A 412 -12.05 0.52 27.31
C ALA A 412 -10.95 0.90 26.32
N ALA A 413 -10.60 2.18 26.19
CA ALA A 413 -9.53 2.66 25.34
C ALA A 413 -8.18 2.04 25.73
N GLU A 414 -7.83 1.97 27.00
CA GLU A 414 -6.61 1.34 27.51
C GLU A 414 -6.56 -0.16 27.20
N ARG A 415 -7.68 -0.88 27.38
CA ARG A 415 -7.77 -2.30 27.00
C ARG A 415 -7.56 -2.51 25.50
N MET A 416 -8.17 -1.69 24.65
CA MET A 416 -8.01 -1.76 23.19
C MET A 416 -6.58 -1.44 22.77
N SER A 417 -5.94 -0.44 23.40
CA SER A 417 -4.55 -0.09 23.20
C SER A 417 -3.61 -1.25 23.52
N ALA A 418 -3.76 -1.84 24.71
CA ALA A 418 -2.96 -3.00 25.14
C ALA A 418 -3.15 -4.20 24.22
N ALA A 419 -4.38 -4.49 23.80
CA ALA A 419 -4.71 -5.54 22.86
C ALA A 419 -4.06 -5.33 21.48
N GLY A 420 -4.07 -4.10 20.96
CA GLY A 420 -3.39 -3.72 19.73
C GLY A 420 -1.88 -3.95 19.79
N LEU A 421 -1.23 -3.48 20.86
CA LEU A 421 0.21 -3.69 21.09
C LEU A 421 0.57 -5.17 21.21
N ALA A 422 -0.21 -5.95 21.95
CA ALA A 422 0.00 -7.39 22.08
C ALA A 422 -0.09 -8.09 20.72
N ALA A 423 -1.09 -7.75 19.92
CA ALA A 423 -1.27 -8.29 18.58
C ALA A 423 -0.11 -7.90 17.63
N ALA A 424 0.35 -6.64 17.67
CA ALA A 424 1.47 -6.14 16.87
C ALA A 424 2.84 -6.70 17.34
N SER A 425 2.94 -7.19 18.57
CA SER A 425 4.13 -7.91 19.06
C SER A 425 4.10 -9.41 18.75
N GLY A 426 2.97 -9.94 18.26
CA GLY A 426 2.76 -11.36 17.96
C GLY A 426 2.35 -11.59 16.51
N THR A 427 1.12 -12.08 16.30
CA THR A 427 0.58 -12.50 15.00
C THR A 427 0.62 -11.42 13.92
N TYR A 428 0.44 -10.15 14.32
CA TYR A 428 0.40 -8.99 13.43
C TYR A 428 1.69 -8.15 13.47
N SER A 429 2.84 -8.76 13.80
CA SER A 429 4.17 -8.12 13.72
C SER A 429 4.73 -8.21 12.30
N TRP A 430 5.47 -7.18 11.86
CA TRP A 430 6.21 -7.26 10.60
C TRP A 430 7.31 -8.32 10.66
N THR A 431 8.02 -8.40 11.78
CA THR A 431 9.04 -9.44 12.02
C THR A 431 8.48 -10.84 11.75
N GLY A 432 7.32 -11.19 12.31
CA GLY A 432 6.67 -12.48 12.05
C GLY A 432 6.20 -12.67 10.60
N GLN A 433 5.82 -11.59 9.91
CA GLN A 433 5.43 -11.68 8.50
C GLN A 433 6.63 -11.86 7.57
N VAL A 434 7.74 -11.19 7.83
CA VAL A 434 8.94 -11.31 7.00
C VAL A 434 9.61 -12.67 7.15
N GLU A 435 9.50 -13.32 8.33
CA GLU A 435 9.97 -14.71 8.51
C GLU A 435 9.27 -15.67 7.53
N LYS A 436 7.96 -15.54 7.34
CA LYS A 436 7.24 -16.35 6.35
C LYS A 436 7.77 -16.13 4.93
N LEU A 437 8.11 -14.88 4.59
CA LEU A 437 8.64 -14.54 3.29
C LEU A 437 10.07 -15.08 3.11
N ALA A 438 10.92 -14.94 4.12
CA ALA A 438 12.28 -15.45 4.11
C ALA A 438 12.31 -16.99 4.01
N ALA A 439 11.43 -17.69 4.74
CA ALA A 439 11.28 -19.13 4.64
C ALA A 439 10.88 -19.56 3.20
N GLU A 440 10.00 -18.79 2.56
CA GLU A 440 9.62 -19.03 1.18
C GLU A 440 10.79 -18.79 0.21
N TYR A 441 11.57 -17.72 0.41
CA TYR A 441 12.78 -17.47 -0.38
C TYR A 441 13.78 -18.62 -0.23
N THR A 442 13.99 -19.08 0.99
CA THR A 442 14.86 -20.24 1.30
C THR A 442 14.37 -21.50 0.58
N SER A 443 13.05 -21.77 0.59
CA SER A 443 12.46 -22.90 -0.11
C SER A 443 12.69 -22.85 -1.62
N LEU A 444 12.67 -21.66 -2.21
CA LEU A 444 12.84 -21.46 -3.66
C LEU A 444 14.30 -21.52 -4.12
N THR A 445 15.24 -21.11 -3.29
CA THR A 445 16.68 -21.04 -3.65
C THR A 445 17.51 -22.18 -3.09
N GLY A 446 17.01 -22.90 -2.09
CA GLY A 446 17.77 -23.89 -1.34
C GLY A 446 18.84 -23.31 -0.43
N SER A 447 18.86 -21.97 -0.24
CA SER A 447 19.84 -21.25 0.59
C SER A 447 19.12 -20.36 1.60
N PRO A 448 19.64 -20.19 2.83
CA PRO A 448 19.02 -19.37 3.87
C PRO A 448 18.85 -17.90 3.46
N TRP A 449 17.72 -17.32 3.88
CA TRP A 449 17.36 -15.91 3.68
C TRP A 449 16.98 -15.22 4.99
#